data_66b8b4aae694e8d0511f617de560b7be
#
_entry.id   66b8b4aae694e8d0511f617de560b7be
#
_cell.length_a   1.000
_cell.length_b   1.000
_cell.length_c   1.000
_cell.angle_alpha   90.00
_cell.angle_beta   90.00
_cell.angle_gamma   90.00
#
_symmetry.space_group_name_H-M   'P 1'
#
loop_
_entity.id
_entity.type
_entity.pdbx_description
1 polymer ?
#
loop_
_entity_poly.entity_id
_entity_poly.type
_entity_poly.pdbx_seq_one_letter_code
_entity_poly.pdbx_strand_id
1 'polypeptide(L)'
;MIPSSIRKLMQWAGPKGLINGPANKLISVYQHEGKELSVDIGLTVPQEVEGENEISKGLLSGGLYAIGHFEIGTDEIPAAWSLMYTLTSKHQCKPCAGKSFEIYQSIPLDQHPQDKCMIDLCIPVQMIDLKLIEEKAISILTECDTAMLASVTEEGY
;
A
#
# COMPACT_ATOMS: atom_id res chain seq x y z
N MET A 1 -1.01 14.67 13.51
CA MET A 1 -2.38 14.22 13.87
C MET A 1 -2.64 12.91 13.15
N ILE A 2 -3.02 11.87 13.87
CA ILE A 2 -3.34 10.56 13.28
C ILE A 2 -4.74 10.66 12.67
N PRO A 3 -4.92 10.30 11.38
CA PRO A 3 -6.24 10.25 10.76
C PRO A 3 -7.25 9.42 11.58
N SER A 4 -8.51 9.82 11.56
CA SER A 4 -9.57 9.14 12.31
C SER A 4 -9.75 7.68 11.88
N SER A 5 -9.58 7.40 10.60
CA SER A 5 -9.61 6.07 10.00
C SER A 5 -8.55 5.13 10.57
N ILE A 6 -7.30 5.59 10.69
CA ILE A 6 -6.23 4.81 11.31
C ILE A 6 -6.57 4.50 12.76
N ARG A 7 -7.10 5.47 13.48
CA ARG A 7 -7.48 5.28 14.89
C ARG A 7 -8.58 4.23 15.04
N LYS A 8 -9.64 4.31 14.24
CA LYS A 8 -10.72 3.32 14.24
C LYS A 8 -10.22 1.93 13.91
N LEU A 9 -9.37 1.81 12.88
CA LEU A 9 -8.78 0.55 12.48
C LEU A 9 -7.92 -0.06 13.59
N MET A 10 -7.10 0.75 14.26
CA MET A 10 -6.25 0.28 15.37
C MET A 10 -7.07 -0.11 16.61
N GLN A 11 -8.16 0.60 16.91
CA GLN A 11 -9.08 0.24 18.00
C GLN A 11 -9.79 -1.10 17.77
N TRP A 12 -10.12 -1.39 16.51
CA TRP A 12 -10.71 -2.67 16.13
C TRP A 12 -9.67 -3.80 16.12
N ALA A 13 -8.49 -3.56 15.58
CA ALA A 13 -7.44 -4.56 15.39
C ALA A 13 -6.68 -4.92 16.67
N GLY A 14 -6.53 -3.95 17.59
CA GLY A 14 -5.76 -4.12 18.82
C GLY A 14 -6.21 -5.29 19.69
N PRO A 15 -7.49 -5.35 20.10
CA PRO A 15 -8.02 -6.44 20.91
C PRO A 15 -7.96 -7.82 20.22
N LYS A 16 -7.87 -7.83 18.89
CA LYS A 16 -7.79 -9.04 18.07
C LYS A 16 -6.34 -9.52 17.83
N GLY A 17 -5.36 -8.81 18.38
CA GLY A 17 -3.94 -9.14 18.22
C GLY A 17 -3.39 -8.95 16.80
N LEU A 18 -4.03 -8.11 15.98
CA LEU A 18 -3.71 -7.91 14.58
C LEU A 18 -2.74 -6.75 14.33
N ILE A 19 -2.18 -6.14 15.37
CA ILE A 19 -1.30 -4.97 15.24
C ILE A 19 0.18 -5.34 15.37
N ASN A 20 0.50 -6.38 16.11
CA ASN A 20 1.87 -6.65 16.56
C ASN A 20 2.59 -7.76 15.79
N GLY A 21 1.97 -8.33 14.78
CA GLY A 21 2.57 -9.39 13.97
C GLY A 21 3.45 -8.82 12.84
N PRO A 22 4.50 -9.54 12.42
CA PRO A 22 5.33 -9.13 11.28
C PRO A 22 4.55 -9.09 9.96
N ALA A 23 3.47 -9.83 9.86
CA ALA A 23 2.56 -9.84 8.71
C ALA A 23 1.51 -8.72 8.75
N ASN A 24 1.39 -8.00 9.88
CA ASN A 24 0.41 -6.93 10.03
C ASN A 24 1.05 -5.60 9.65
N LYS A 25 0.75 -5.12 8.45
CA LYS A 25 1.24 -3.84 7.92
C LYS A 25 0.07 -2.90 7.69
N LEU A 26 0.26 -1.65 8.09
CA LEU A 26 -0.65 -0.57 7.73
C LEU A 26 -0.45 -0.25 6.26
N ILE A 27 -1.53 -0.08 5.53
CA ILE A 27 -1.51 0.26 4.12
C ILE A 27 -2.50 1.37 3.79
N SER A 28 -2.19 2.12 2.74
CA SER A 28 -3.14 3.04 2.08
C SER A 28 -3.35 2.56 0.66
N VAL A 29 -4.58 2.27 0.27
CA VAL A 29 -4.93 1.75 -1.05
C VAL A 29 -5.67 2.83 -1.83
N TYR A 30 -5.14 3.16 -3.00
CA TYR A 30 -5.69 4.19 -3.88
C TYR A 30 -6.60 3.57 -4.92
N GLN A 31 -7.81 4.07 -5.02
CA GLN A 31 -8.81 3.64 -5.99
C GLN A 31 -9.29 4.84 -6.80
N HIS A 32 -9.36 4.65 -8.10
CA HIS A 32 -9.97 5.62 -9.02
C HIS A 32 -11.35 5.13 -9.43
N GLU A 33 -12.36 5.89 -9.07
CA GLU A 33 -13.74 5.70 -9.55
C GLU A 33 -14.12 6.87 -10.47
N GLY A 34 -13.88 6.67 -11.76
CA GLY A 34 -14.05 7.73 -12.75
C GLY A 34 -13.02 8.85 -12.55
N LYS A 35 -13.47 10.03 -12.12
CA LYS A 35 -12.62 11.19 -11.84
C LYS A 35 -12.29 11.36 -10.35
N GLU A 36 -12.91 10.56 -9.50
CA GLU A 36 -12.71 10.64 -8.05
C GLU A 36 -11.60 9.69 -7.61
N LEU A 37 -10.77 10.18 -6.70
CA LEU A 37 -9.76 9.40 -6.03
C LEU A 37 -10.26 9.09 -4.62
N SER A 38 -10.42 7.83 -4.30
CA SER A 38 -10.67 7.37 -2.93
C SER A 38 -9.43 6.70 -2.37
N VAL A 39 -9.27 6.80 -1.07
CA VAL A 39 -8.16 6.16 -0.34
C VAL A 39 -8.73 5.32 0.79
N ASP A 40 -8.49 4.03 0.73
CA ASP A 40 -8.82 3.10 1.79
C ASP A 40 -7.61 2.89 2.70
N ILE A 41 -7.79 3.06 3.98
CA ILE A 41 -6.77 2.70 4.98
C ILE A 41 -7.05 1.29 5.44
N GLY A 42 -6.06 0.44 5.37
CA GLY A 42 -6.20 -0.98 5.69
C GLY A 42 -5.06 -1.52 6.54
N LEU A 43 -5.27 -2.74 6.99
CA LEU A 43 -4.28 -3.53 7.69
C LEU A 43 -4.17 -4.90 7.01
N THR A 44 -2.95 -5.31 6.68
CA THR A 44 -2.73 -6.67 6.16
C THR A 44 -2.91 -7.67 7.30
N VAL A 45 -3.59 -8.77 7.01
CA VAL A 45 -3.84 -9.83 7.99
C VAL A 45 -3.43 -11.18 7.41
N PRO A 46 -2.81 -12.07 8.21
CA PRO A 46 -2.31 -13.35 7.72
C PRO A 46 -3.42 -14.37 7.43
N GLN A 47 -4.61 -14.12 7.94
CA GLN A 47 -5.77 -14.99 7.78
C GLN A 47 -7.04 -14.15 7.64
N GLU A 48 -8.05 -14.75 7.07
CA GLU A 48 -9.36 -14.10 6.93
C GLU A 48 -9.95 -13.70 8.27
N VAL A 49 -10.34 -12.46 8.41
CA VAL A 49 -11.00 -11.91 9.59
C VAL A 49 -12.29 -11.24 9.14
N GLU A 50 -13.38 -11.50 9.87
CA GLU A 50 -14.64 -10.83 9.58
C GLU A 50 -14.58 -9.36 9.91
N GLY A 51 -15.07 -8.53 8.97
CA GLY A 51 -15.24 -7.11 9.18
C GLY A 51 -16.33 -6.80 10.20
N GLU A 52 -16.31 -5.60 10.72
CA GLU A 52 -17.25 -5.14 11.74
C GLU A 52 -17.50 -3.64 11.59
N ASN A 53 -18.75 -3.23 11.58
CA ASN A 53 -19.17 -1.84 11.39
C ASN A 53 -18.66 -1.26 10.05
N GLU A 54 -17.83 -0.22 10.12
CA GLU A 54 -17.22 0.45 8.96
C GLU A 54 -15.99 -0.27 8.41
N ILE A 55 -15.56 -1.37 9.06
CA ILE A 55 -14.39 -2.14 8.66
C ILE A 55 -14.84 -3.31 7.82
N SER A 56 -14.38 -3.37 6.59
CA SER A 56 -14.71 -4.41 5.64
C SER A 56 -13.48 -5.17 5.18
N LYS A 57 -13.70 -6.36 4.65
CA LYS A 57 -12.65 -7.13 3.99
C LYS A 57 -12.30 -6.47 2.65
N GLY A 58 -11.01 -6.40 2.37
CA GLY A 58 -10.50 -6.04 1.06
C GLY A 58 -9.49 -7.08 0.59
N LEU A 59 -9.24 -7.09 -0.71
CA LEU A 59 -8.28 -7.98 -1.34
C LEU A 59 -7.34 -7.16 -2.21
N LEU A 60 -6.03 -7.35 -2.03
CA LEU A 60 -5.03 -6.91 -3.00
C LEU A 60 -4.70 -8.08 -3.91
N SER A 61 -4.82 -7.84 -5.21
CA SER A 61 -4.48 -8.85 -6.20
C SER A 61 -2.97 -9.06 -6.25
N GLY A 62 -2.54 -10.31 -6.34
CA GLY A 62 -1.19 -10.64 -6.72
C GLY A 62 -0.90 -10.19 -8.15
N GLY A 63 0.37 -10.06 -8.49
CA GLY A 63 0.80 -9.65 -9.82
C GLY A 63 2.17 -9.01 -9.81
N LEU A 64 2.49 -8.35 -10.92
CA LEU A 64 3.74 -7.64 -11.09
C LEU A 64 3.59 -6.21 -10.59
N TYR A 65 4.45 -5.80 -9.66
CA TYR A 65 4.46 -4.45 -9.09
C TYR A 65 5.84 -3.82 -9.21
N ALA A 66 5.86 -2.53 -9.55
CA ALA A 66 7.02 -1.69 -9.32
C ALA A 66 6.96 -1.19 -7.88
N ILE A 67 8.00 -1.47 -7.11
CA ILE A 67 8.05 -1.11 -5.68
C ILE A 67 9.22 -0.18 -5.44
N GLY A 68 8.95 0.97 -4.83
CA GLY A 68 9.96 1.90 -4.36
C GLY A 68 10.00 1.95 -2.84
N HIS A 69 11.18 1.84 -2.27
CA HIS A 69 11.42 1.94 -0.84
C HIS A 69 11.89 3.35 -0.49
N PHE A 70 11.18 4.02 0.41
CA PHE A 70 11.46 5.40 0.78
C PHE A 70 11.57 5.56 2.30
N GLU A 71 12.46 6.43 2.72
CA GLU A 71 12.55 6.97 4.08
C GLU A 71 12.35 8.48 4.00
N ILE A 72 11.11 8.93 4.17
CA ILE A 72 10.67 10.29 3.87
C ILE A 72 9.70 10.83 4.92
N GLY A 73 9.57 12.15 4.97
CA GLY A 73 8.47 12.79 5.70
C GLY A 73 7.14 12.58 4.98
N THR A 74 6.05 12.69 5.72
CA THR A 74 4.70 12.51 5.15
C THR A 74 4.34 13.57 4.11
N ASP A 75 4.92 14.75 4.19
CA ASP A 75 4.80 15.84 3.22
C ASP A 75 5.54 15.57 1.90
N GLU A 76 6.51 14.65 1.90
CA GLU A 76 7.28 14.26 0.72
C GLU A 76 6.63 13.11 -0.08
N ILE A 77 5.59 12.47 0.44
CA ILE A 77 4.91 11.33 -0.20
C ILE A 77 4.41 11.66 -1.63
N PRO A 78 3.77 12.82 -1.88
CA PRO A 78 3.35 13.16 -3.24
C PRO A 78 4.50 13.26 -4.25
N ALA A 79 5.65 13.78 -3.83
CA ALA A 79 6.85 13.84 -4.67
C ALA A 79 7.43 12.44 -4.94
N ALA A 80 7.40 11.55 -3.95
CA ALA A 80 7.82 10.16 -4.11
C ALA A 80 6.93 9.40 -5.11
N TRP A 81 5.62 9.60 -5.09
CA TRP A 81 4.71 9.04 -6.10
C TRP A 81 5.03 9.52 -7.51
N SER A 82 5.29 10.83 -7.69
CA SER A 82 5.68 11.40 -8.99
C SER A 82 6.99 10.79 -9.49
N LEU A 83 7.96 10.59 -8.61
CA LEU A 83 9.21 9.91 -8.93
C LEU A 83 8.99 8.47 -9.35
N MET A 84 8.12 7.73 -8.64
CA MET A 84 7.80 6.34 -8.95
C MET A 84 7.20 6.18 -10.36
N TYR A 85 6.26 7.02 -10.75
CA TYR A 85 5.70 6.99 -12.11
C TYR A 85 6.76 7.30 -13.18
N THR A 86 7.65 8.25 -12.91
CA THR A 86 8.75 8.58 -13.83
C THR A 86 9.72 7.41 -13.99
N LEU A 87 10.14 6.78 -12.89
CA LEU A 87 11.05 5.64 -12.91
C LEU A 87 10.42 4.42 -13.59
N THR A 88 9.16 4.14 -13.32
CA THR A 88 8.41 3.04 -13.95
C THR A 88 8.43 3.18 -15.46
N SER A 89 8.16 4.39 -15.98
CA SER A 89 8.23 4.67 -17.43
C SER A 89 9.63 4.48 -18.01
N LYS A 90 10.66 4.91 -17.29
CA LYS A 90 12.06 4.75 -17.74
C LYS A 90 12.52 3.30 -17.80
N HIS A 91 11.95 2.43 -16.97
CA HIS A 91 12.31 1.01 -16.92
C HIS A 91 11.43 0.13 -17.80
N GLN A 92 10.79 0.70 -18.80
CA GLN A 92 9.92 -0.03 -19.76
C GLN A 92 8.77 -0.78 -19.08
N CYS A 93 8.35 -0.30 -17.94
CA CYS A 93 7.15 -0.75 -17.27
C CYS A 93 6.01 0.22 -17.56
N LYS A 94 4.83 -0.32 -17.76
CA LYS A 94 3.61 0.47 -17.94
C LYS A 94 2.67 0.18 -16.79
N PRO A 95 2.17 1.21 -16.09
CA PRO A 95 1.10 1.00 -15.12
C PRO A 95 -0.08 0.29 -15.78
N CYS A 96 -0.63 -0.70 -15.11
CA CYS A 96 -1.77 -1.46 -15.60
C CYS A 96 -2.97 -1.32 -14.66
N ALA A 97 -4.10 -1.90 -15.06
CA ALA A 97 -5.29 -1.93 -14.22
C ALA A 97 -4.99 -2.63 -12.89
N GLY A 98 -5.44 -2.02 -11.80
CA GLY A 98 -5.22 -2.50 -10.45
C GLY A 98 -5.12 -1.34 -9.47
N LYS A 99 -4.96 -1.67 -8.20
CA LYS A 99 -4.85 -0.69 -7.14
C LYS A 99 -3.39 -0.40 -6.84
N SER A 100 -3.01 0.87 -6.84
CA SER A 100 -1.74 1.32 -6.28
C SER A 100 -1.88 1.46 -4.77
N PHE A 101 -0.83 1.17 -4.03
CA PHE A 101 -0.91 1.22 -2.58
C PHE A 101 0.43 1.55 -1.93
N GLU A 102 0.35 2.01 -0.70
CA GLU A 102 1.47 2.28 0.18
C GLU A 102 1.51 1.22 1.28
N ILE A 103 2.68 0.74 1.63
CA ILE A 103 2.91 -0.12 2.79
C ILE A 103 3.79 0.65 3.78
N TYR A 104 3.28 0.90 4.96
CA TYR A 104 4.06 1.51 6.03
C TYR A 104 4.85 0.43 6.77
N GLN A 105 6.16 0.43 6.59
CA GLN A 105 7.07 -0.50 7.27
C GLN A 105 7.26 -0.14 8.74
N SER A 106 7.19 1.15 9.06
CA SER A 106 7.04 1.64 10.42
C SER A 106 5.69 2.35 10.55
N ILE A 107 4.94 2.05 11.60
CA ILE A 107 3.68 2.75 11.86
C ILE A 107 4.01 4.21 12.17
N PRO A 108 3.31 5.21 11.60
CA PRO A 108 3.56 6.62 11.90
C PRO A 108 3.36 7.02 13.36
N LEU A 109 2.94 6.07 14.19
CA LEU A 109 2.78 6.20 15.64
C LEU A 109 4.09 6.01 16.40
N ASP A 110 5.05 5.32 15.80
CA ASP A 110 6.36 5.13 16.37
C ASP A 110 7.19 6.37 16.05
N GLN A 111 7.69 7.01 17.07
CA GLN A 111 8.52 8.21 16.95
C GLN A 111 9.81 7.87 16.18
N HIS A 112 9.77 8.07 14.87
CA HIS A 112 10.99 8.03 14.10
C HIS A 112 11.85 9.25 14.50
N PRO A 113 13.17 9.09 14.75
CA PRO A 113 14.03 10.17 15.26
C PRO A 113 14.07 11.46 14.42
N GLN A 114 13.50 11.45 13.21
CA GLN A 114 13.52 12.56 12.26
C GLN A 114 12.16 12.85 11.64
N ASP A 115 11.07 12.47 12.29
CA ASP A 115 9.69 12.58 11.75
C ASP A 115 9.49 11.94 10.36
N LYS A 116 10.32 10.95 10.04
CA LYS A 116 10.27 10.19 8.80
C LYS A 116 9.53 8.88 8.98
N CYS A 117 8.92 8.39 7.92
CA CYS A 117 8.38 7.06 7.84
C CYS A 117 9.13 6.22 6.80
N MET A 118 9.23 4.94 7.06
CA MET A 118 9.67 3.97 6.06
C MET A 118 8.43 3.45 5.34
N ILE A 119 8.38 3.73 4.04
CA ILE A 119 7.20 3.46 3.21
C ILE A 119 7.60 2.81 1.89
N ASP A 120 6.83 1.83 1.48
CA ASP A 120 6.93 1.23 0.15
C ASP A 120 5.77 1.70 -0.70
N LEU A 121 6.08 2.24 -1.88
CA LEU A 121 5.09 2.63 -2.87
C LEU A 121 5.00 1.54 -3.94
N CYS A 122 3.80 1.01 -4.15
CA CYS A 122 3.55 -0.12 -5.03
C CYS A 122 2.63 0.28 -6.19
N ILE A 123 3.09 0.13 -7.42
CA ILE A 123 2.32 0.39 -8.65
C ILE A 123 2.17 -0.92 -9.41
N PRO A 124 0.94 -1.37 -9.72
CA PRO A 124 0.75 -2.52 -10.59
C PRO A 124 1.21 -2.19 -12.01
N VAL A 125 2.05 -3.04 -12.58
CA VAL A 125 2.68 -2.80 -13.87
C VAL A 125 2.63 -4.02 -14.78
N GLN A 126 2.78 -3.77 -16.08
CA GLN A 126 3.11 -4.77 -17.08
C GLN A 126 4.41 -4.38 -17.77
N MET A 127 5.20 -5.36 -18.17
CA MET A 127 6.38 -5.10 -18.97
C MET A 127 6.00 -4.82 -20.43
N ILE A 128 6.65 -3.86 -21.05
CA ILE A 128 6.41 -3.52 -22.47
C ILE A 128 7.06 -4.55 -23.39
N ASP A 129 8.17 -5.17 -22.95
CA ASP A 129 8.88 -6.22 -23.69
C ASP A 129 9.13 -7.46 -22.83
N LEU A 130 8.56 -8.60 -23.25
CA LEU A 130 8.70 -9.88 -22.55
C LEU A 130 10.14 -10.41 -22.51
N LYS A 131 11.00 -10.04 -23.46
CA LYS A 131 12.40 -10.46 -23.48
C LYS A 131 13.22 -9.80 -22.37
N LEU A 132 12.80 -8.62 -21.90
CA LEU A 132 13.45 -7.94 -20.78
C LEU A 132 13.06 -8.51 -19.42
N ILE A 133 11.98 -9.29 -19.32
CA ILE A 133 11.55 -9.89 -18.05
C ILE A 133 12.60 -10.88 -17.53
N GLU A 134 13.24 -11.63 -18.41
CA GLU A 134 14.27 -12.62 -18.03
C GLU A 134 15.55 -11.95 -17.52
N GLU A 135 15.91 -10.77 -18.03
CA GLU A 135 17.14 -10.05 -17.68
C GLU A 135 16.98 -9.09 -16.49
N LYS A 136 15.76 -8.60 -16.21
CA LYS A 136 15.47 -7.58 -15.17
C LYS A 136 14.63 -8.08 -14.00
N ALA A 137 14.44 -9.37 -13.86
CA ALA A 137 13.67 -9.98 -12.76
C ALA A 137 14.17 -9.64 -11.34
N ILE A 138 15.29 -8.92 -11.23
CA ILE A 138 15.97 -8.59 -9.97
C ILE A 138 15.35 -7.38 -9.26
N SER A 139 14.61 -6.51 -9.95
CA SER A 139 14.07 -5.27 -9.39
C SER A 139 12.55 -5.25 -9.22
N ILE A 140 11.87 -6.34 -9.52
CA ILE A 140 10.41 -6.40 -9.52
C ILE A 140 9.97 -7.64 -8.72
N LEU A 141 9.28 -7.42 -7.60
CA LEU A 141 8.69 -8.50 -6.82
C LEU A 141 7.50 -9.12 -7.56
N THR A 142 7.63 -10.41 -7.87
CA THR A 142 6.66 -11.13 -8.70
C THR A 142 5.56 -11.85 -7.92
N GLU A 143 5.64 -11.93 -6.61
CA GLU A 143 4.63 -12.62 -5.81
C GLU A 143 4.27 -11.80 -4.57
N CYS A 144 3.21 -11.02 -4.70
CA CYS A 144 2.39 -10.74 -3.53
C CYS A 144 1.37 -11.85 -3.41
N ASP A 145 1.50 -12.69 -2.40
CA ASP A 145 0.40 -13.54 -1.97
C ASP A 145 -0.83 -12.67 -1.72
N THR A 146 -1.99 -13.20 -2.04
CA THR A 146 -3.25 -12.52 -1.83
C THR A 146 -3.33 -12.04 -0.38
N ALA A 147 -3.22 -10.75 -0.16
CA ALA A 147 -3.38 -10.16 1.16
C ALA A 147 -4.87 -9.83 1.37
N MET A 148 -5.44 -10.30 2.45
CA MET A 148 -6.77 -9.86 2.89
C MET A 148 -6.62 -8.58 3.70
N LEU A 149 -7.40 -7.58 3.34
CA LEU A 149 -7.41 -6.28 3.98
C LEU A 149 -8.66 -6.10 4.82
N ALA A 150 -8.48 -5.68 6.05
CA ALA A 150 -9.52 -4.98 6.77
C ALA A 150 -9.36 -3.48 6.43
N SER A 151 -10.27 -2.93 5.66
CA SER A 151 -10.21 -1.53 5.24
C SER A 151 -11.29 -0.70 5.91
N VAL A 152 -10.98 0.55 6.19
CA VAL A 152 -11.96 1.57 6.58
C VAL A 152 -12.06 2.54 5.40
N THR A 153 -13.22 2.59 4.79
CA THR A 153 -13.49 3.57 3.73
C THR A 153 -13.84 4.89 4.38
N GLU A 154 -13.10 5.95 4.08
CA GLU A 154 -13.53 7.31 4.40
C GLU A 154 -14.44 7.81 3.27
N GLU A 155 -15.72 7.98 3.57
CA GLU A 155 -16.61 8.73 2.69
C GLU A 155 -16.31 10.24 2.86
N GLY A 156 -15.86 10.86 1.78
CA GLY A 156 -15.81 12.33 1.67
C GLY A 156 -14.40 12.93 1.76
N TYR A 157 -13.79 13.00 0.64
CA TYR A 157 -12.85 14.06 0.30
C TYR A 157 -13.42 14.87 -0.87
#